data_d5b76f9ec4219ab813994bea7df98e49
#
_entry.id   d5b76f9ec4219ab813994bea7df98e49
#
_cell.length_a   1.000
_cell.length_b   1.000
_cell.length_c   1.000
_cell.angle_alpha   90.00
_cell.angle_beta   90.00
_cell.angle_gamma   90.00
#
_symmetry.space_group_name_H-M   'P 1'
#
loop_
_entity.id
_entity.type
_entity.pdbx_description
1 polymer ?
#
loop_
_entity_poly.entity_id
_entity_poly.type
_entity_poly.pdbx_seq_one_letter_code
_entity_poly.pdbx_strand_id
1 'polypeptide(L)'
;MDMKITFPGGKQVNAEYNGFVHKTDQPLAAGGGNTAPSPFDLFLAALGTCVGFYVLSFCQQRGIDMAGIELRQAMDRDPQTHLIGRIDIEIVLPASFPEKYRAAVVQAAQLCMVKKHLENPPKFNLFTTIR
;
A
#
# COMPACT_ATOMS: atom_id res chain seq x y z
N MET A 1 1.81 0.28 -21.14
CA MET A 1 1.27 0.59 -19.79
C MET A 1 1.73 1.98 -19.41
N ASP A 2 0.89 2.98 -19.57
CA ASP A 2 1.28 4.36 -19.30
C ASP A 2 0.35 5.01 -18.30
N MET A 3 0.91 5.67 -17.33
CA MET A 3 0.20 6.44 -16.31
C MET A 3 0.50 7.92 -16.54
N LYS A 4 -0.55 8.74 -16.61
CA LYS A 4 -0.42 10.18 -16.81
C LYS A 4 -0.43 10.90 -15.47
N ILE A 5 0.57 11.73 -15.23
CA ILE A 5 0.67 12.55 -14.01
C ILE A 5 0.27 13.98 -14.37
N THR A 6 -0.62 14.56 -13.57
CA THR A 6 -1.18 15.89 -13.80
C THR A 6 -1.07 16.75 -12.54
N PHE A 7 -1.15 18.07 -12.72
CA PHE A 7 -0.96 19.07 -11.68
C PHE A 7 -2.19 19.98 -11.62
N PRO A 8 -3.23 19.60 -10.84
CA PRO A 8 -4.49 20.38 -10.80
C PRO A 8 -4.38 21.76 -10.16
N GLY A 9 -3.45 21.93 -9.21
CA GLY A 9 -3.25 23.19 -8.51
C GLY A 9 -2.68 22.99 -7.11
N GLY A 10 -2.14 24.05 -6.53
CA GLY A 10 -1.51 23.99 -5.21
C GLY A 10 -0.39 22.96 -5.15
N LYS A 11 -0.44 22.07 -4.17
CA LYS A 11 0.47 20.93 -4.03
C LYS A 11 -0.14 19.61 -4.49
N GLN A 12 -1.28 19.67 -5.17
CA GLN A 12 -1.98 18.49 -5.68
C GLN A 12 -1.25 17.92 -6.89
N VAL A 13 -1.10 16.60 -6.90
CA VAL A 13 -0.56 15.84 -8.03
C VAL A 13 -1.43 14.61 -8.19
N ASN A 14 -2.00 14.41 -9.38
CA ASN A 14 -2.88 13.28 -9.66
C ASN A 14 -2.21 12.29 -10.61
N ALA A 15 -2.55 11.03 -10.47
CA ALA A 15 -2.19 9.98 -11.41
C ALA A 15 -3.45 9.38 -12.06
N GLU A 16 -3.50 9.39 -13.38
CA GLU A 16 -4.62 8.85 -14.17
C GLU A 16 -4.20 7.52 -14.81
N TYR A 17 -4.95 6.47 -14.53
CA TYR A 17 -4.66 5.14 -15.06
C TYR A 17 -5.91 4.26 -15.03
N ASN A 18 -6.17 3.54 -16.11
CA ASN A 18 -7.28 2.58 -16.20
C ASN A 18 -8.66 3.16 -15.82
N GLY A 19 -8.93 4.42 -16.17
CA GLY A 19 -10.19 5.08 -15.83
C GLY A 19 -10.29 5.59 -14.39
N PHE A 20 -9.26 5.40 -13.58
CA PHE A 20 -9.20 5.91 -12.22
C PHE A 20 -8.30 7.15 -12.13
N VAL A 21 -8.67 8.05 -11.24
CA VAL A 21 -7.82 9.18 -10.85
C VAL A 21 -7.38 8.98 -9.41
N HIS A 22 -6.07 8.80 -9.23
CA HIS A 22 -5.46 8.70 -7.91
C HIS A 22 -5.02 10.10 -7.48
N LYS A 23 -5.75 10.68 -6.54
CA LYS A 23 -5.49 12.04 -6.07
C LYS A 23 -4.47 12.04 -4.94
N THR A 24 -3.54 12.98 -4.99
CA THR A 24 -2.61 13.26 -3.89
C THR A 24 -2.56 14.74 -3.59
N ASP A 25 -2.20 15.06 -2.36
CA ASP A 25 -1.94 16.41 -1.88
C ASP A 25 -0.83 16.34 -0.84
N GLN A 26 -0.56 17.43 -0.17
CA GLN A 26 0.34 17.47 0.96
C GLN A 26 -0.42 17.94 2.21
N PRO A 27 0.05 17.60 3.42
CA PRO A 27 -0.53 18.13 4.64
C PRO A 27 -0.31 19.64 4.76
N LEU A 28 -1.10 20.31 5.59
CA LEU A 28 -0.99 21.76 5.80
C LEU A 28 0.41 22.18 6.20
N ALA A 29 1.07 21.41 7.07
CA ALA A 29 2.45 21.68 7.51
C ALA A 29 3.47 21.68 6.37
N ALA A 30 3.19 20.99 5.27
CA ALA A 30 4.03 20.94 4.08
C ALA A 30 3.55 21.88 2.97
N GLY A 31 2.64 22.79 3.28
CA GLY A 31 2.11 23.79 2.34
C GLY A 31 0.98 23.30 1.45
N GLY A 32 0.44 22.13 1.71
CA GLY A 32 -0.70 21.58 0.97
C GLY A 32 -2.04 21.97 1.56
N GLY A 33 -3.12 21.55 0.90
CA GLY A 33 -4.49 21.75 1.34
C GLY A 33 -5.06 20.60 2.16
N ASN A 34 -4.31 19.52 2.34
CA ASN A 34 -4.74 18.29 3.02
C ASN A 34 -6.06 17.73 2.45
N THR A 35 -6.22 17.82 1.13
CA THR A 35 -7.45 17.39 0.42
C THR A 35 -7.40 15.93 -0.01
N ALA A 36 -6.23 15.30 0.08
CA ALA A 36 -5.98 13.91 -0.28
C ALA A 36 -4.72 13.42 0.45
N PRO A 37 -4.51 12.09 0.52
CA PRO A 37 -3.29 11.55 1.11
C PRO A 37 -2.04 12.02 0.35
N SER A 38 -0.91 12.07 1.05
CA SER A 38 0.37 12.29 0.38
C SER A 38 0.74 11.08 -0.48
N PRO A 39 1.59 11.26 -1.52
CA PRO A 39 2.05 10.12 -2.32
C PRO A 39 2.68 9.02 -1.48
N PHE A 40 3.46 9.37 -0.46
CA PHE A 40 4.10 8.38 0.40
C PHE A 40 3.07 7.60 1.24
N ASP A 41 2.03 8.24 1.74
CA ASP A 41 0.95 7.56 2.47
C ASP A 41 0.20 6.59 1.55
N LEU A 42 0.00 6.95 0.28
CA LEU A 42 -0.57 6.03 -0.72
C LEU A 42 0.33 4.82 -0.96
N PHE A 43 1.64 5.00 -0.99
CA PHE A 43 2.60 3.91 -1.10
C PHE A 43 2.45 2.93 0.08
N LEU A 44 2.37 3.44 1.31
CA LEU A 44 2.17 2.61 2.50
C LEU A 44 0.80 1.92 2.47
N ALA A 45 -0.25 2.64 2.08
CA ALA A 45 -1.59 2.08 1.94
C ALA A 45 -1.65 0.99 0.86
N ALA A 46 -0.94 1.19 -0.27
CA ALA A 46 -0.87 0.20 -1.33
C ALA A 46 -0.25 -1.12 -0.85
N LEU A 47 0.79 -1.05 -0.03
CA LEU A 47 1.39 -2.24 0.57
C LEU A 47 0.38 -2.99 1.44
N GLY A 48 -0.23 -2.29 2.41
CA GLY A 48 -1.17 -2.91 3.34
C GLY A 48 -2.41 -3.48 2.67
N THR A 49 -2.99 -2.75 1.71
CA THR A 49 -4.18 -3.21 0.97
C THR A 49 -3.85 -4.37 0.05
N CYS A 50 -2.66 -4.40 -0.53
CA CYS A 50 -2.21 -5.54 -1.34
C CYS A 50 -2.05 -6.80 -0.49
N VAL A 51 -1.40 -6.71 0.66
CA VAL A 51 -1.32 -7.82 1.63
C VAL A 51 -2.72 -8.27 2.04
N GLY A 52 -3.60 -7.31 2.35
CA GLY A 52 -4.99 -7.58 2.72
C GLY A 52 -5.76 -8.31 1.64
N PHE A 53 -5.54 -7.99 0.38
CA PHE A 53 -6.16 -8.70 -0.74
C PHE A 53 -5.80 -10.19 -0.74
N TYR A 54 -4.55 -10.54 -0.48
CA TYR A 54 -4.13 -11.95 -0.43
C TYR A 54 -4.72 -12.69 0.76
N VAL A 55 -4.88 -12.02 1.91
CA VAL A 55 -5.61 -12.57 3.07
C VAL A 55 -7.07 -12.81 2.72
N LEU A 56 -7.74 -11.83 2.11
CA LEU A 56 -9.12 -11.92 1.66
C LEU A 56 -9.31 -13.09 0.70
N SER A 57 -8.47 -13.17 -0.33
CA SER A 57 -8.54 -14.22 -1.34
C SER A 57 -8.35 -15.61 -0.74
N PHE A 58 -7.39 -15.75 0.18
CA PHE A 58 -7.17 -17.00 0.92
C PHE A 58 -8.43 -17.43 1.66
N CYS A 59 -9.06 -16.51 2.38
CA CYS A 59 -10.27 -16.79 3.15
C CYS A 59 -11.46 -17.12 2.27
N GLN A 60 -11.66 -16.36 1.19
CA GLN A 60 -12.77 -16.60 0.26
C GLN A 60 -12.70 -17.98 -0.39
N GLN A 61 -11.52 -18.41 -0.80
CA GLN A 61 -11.31 -19.72 -1.42
C GLN A 61 -11.61 -20.88 -0.46
N ARG A 62 -11.61 -20.64 0.83
CA ARG A 62 -11.85 -21.64 1.89
C ARG A 62 -13.17 -21.47 2.61
N GLY A 63 -14.00 -20.53 2.17
CA GLY A 63 -15.27 -20.24 2.83
C GLY A 63 -15.13 -19.71 4.24
N ILE A 64 -14.00 -19.06 4.57
CA ILE A 64 -13.77 -18.46 5.87
C ILE A 64 -14.39 -17.06 5.89
N ASP A 65 -15.22 -16.79 6.90
CA ASP A 65 -15.81 -15.48 7.12
C ASP A 65 -14.73 -14.44 7.48
N MET A 66 -14.80 -13.27 6.86
CA MET A 66 -13.89 -12.15 7.14
C MET A 66 -14.24 -11.39 8.41
N ALA A 67 -15.38 -11.66 9.04
CA ALA A 67 -15.79 -10.98 10.27
C ALA A 67 -14.73 -11.15 11.37
N GLY A 68 -14.30 -10.02 11.95
CA GLY A 68 -13.27 -10.02 12.98
C GLY A 68 -11.83 -10.14 12.50
N ILE A 69 -11.61 -10.23 11.19
CA ILE A 69 -10.28 -10.20 10.59
C ILE A 69 -9.94 -8.76 10.22
N GLU A 70 -8.80 -8.29 10.68
CA GLU A 70 -8.24 -7.00 10.26
C GLU A 70 -6.73 -7.10 10.14
N LEU A 71 -6.13 -6.19 9.39
CA LEU A 71 -4.68 -6.04 9.33
C LEU A 71 -4.31 -4.72 10.01
N ARG A 72 -3.22 -4.74 10.76
CA ARG A 72 -2.61 -3.55 11.35
C ARG A 72 -1.21 -3.41 10.83
N GLN A 73 -0.92 -2.25 10.26
CA GLN A 73 0.40 -1.95 9.70
C GLN A 73 1.07 -0.89 10.57
N ALA A 74 2.20 -1.25 11.15
CA ALA A 74 3.04 -0.35 11.92
C ALA A 74 4.32 -0.05 11.16
N MET A 75 4.72 1.21 11.13
CA MET A 75 5.91 1.67 10.44
C MET A 75 6.85 2.36 11.43
N ASP A 76 8.10 1.92 11.45
CA ASP A 76 9.16 2.53 12.27
C ASP A 76 10.10 3.32 11.38
N ARG A 77 10.21 4.61 11.68
CA ARG A 77 11.13 5.52 10.98
C ARG A 77 12.51 5.46 11.63
N ASP A 78 13.52 5.25 10.80
CA ASP A 78 14.91 5.32 11.24
C ASP A 78 15.24 6.76 11.61
N PRO A 79 15.74 7.04 12.84
CA PRO A 79 16.00 8.40 13.29
C PRO A 79 17.20 9.06 12.59
N GLN A 80 18.08 8.28 11.99
CA GLN A 80 19.27 8.78 11.29
C GLN A 80 18.99 9.06 9.82
N THR A 81 18.37 8.10 9.12
CA THR A 81 18.09 8.23 7.68
C THR A 81 16.75 8.90 7.39
N HIS A 82 15.86 8.99 8.36
CA HIS A 82 14.47 9.44 8.23
C HIS A 82 13.62 8.58 7.28
N LEU A 83 14.12 7.43 6.87
CA LEU A 83 13.39 6.46 6.07
C LEU A 83 12.62 5.49 6.98
N ILE A 84 11.58 4.86 6.43
CA ILE A 84 10.93 3.73 7.11
C ILE A 84 11.89 2.55 7.06
N GLY A 85 12.42 2.17 8.21
CA GLY A 85 13.38 1.06 8.34
C GLY A 85 12.73 -0.28 8.60
N ARG A 86 11.48 -0.27 9.08
CA ARG A 86 10.74 -1.48 9.39
C ARG A 86 9.24 -1.26 9.19
N ILE A 87 8.59 -2.26 8.62
CA ILE A 87 7.13 -2.32 8.50
C ILE A 87 6.68 -3.68 9.04
N ASP A 88 5.87 -3.64 10.08
CA ASP A 88 5.22 -4.83 10.64
C ASP A 88 3.74 -4.84 10.21
N ILE A 89 3.30 -5.95 9.65
CA ILE A 89 1.90 -6.16 9.29
C ILE A 89 1.37 -7.32 10.13
N GLU A 90 0.50 -6.99 11.07
CA GLU A 90 -0.17 -7.97 11.91
C GLU A 90 -1.51 -8.36 11.28
N ILE A 91 -1.72 -9.65 11.11
CA ILE A 91 -3.02 -10.20 10.72
C ILE A 91 -3.74 -10.59 12.01
N VAL A 92 -4.73 -9.78 12.39
CA VAL A 92 -5.53 -10.03 13.60
C VAL A 92 -6.65 -10.99 13.23
N LEU A 93 -6.68 -12.12 13.90
CA LEU A 93 -7.63 -13.20 13.63
C LEU A 93 -8.59 -13.38 14.82
N PRO A 94 -9.89 -13.60 14.58
CA PRO A 94 -10.81 -13.94 15.65
C PRO A 94 -10.54 -15.35 16.18
N ALA A 95 -11.01 -15.65 17.40
CA ALA A 95 -10.85 -16.97 18.00
C ALA A 95 -11.50 -18.08 17.17
N SER A 96 -12.50 -17.75 16.37
CA SER A 96 -13.20 -18.68 15.47
C SER A 96 -12.40 -19.05 14.22
N PHE A 97 -11.28 -18.35 13.93
CA PHE A 97 -10.46 -18.66 12.77
C PHE A 97 -9.85 -20.07 12.89
N PRO A 98 -9.94 -20.91 11.84
CA PRO A 98 -9.42 -22.28 11.90
C PRO A 98 -7.92 -22.29 12.17
N GLU A 99 -7.52 -22.90 13.28
CA GLU A 99 -6.10 -22.98 13.70
C GLU A 99 -5.21 -23.59 12.61
N LYS A 100 -5.71 -24.61 11.89
CA LYS A 100 -4.96 -25.28 10.82
C LYS A 100 -4.55 -24.34 9.68
N TYR A 101 -5.22 -23.18 9.51
CA TYR A 101 -4.93 -22.23 8.45
C TYR A 101 -4.13 -21.01 8.92
N ARG A 102 -3.83 -20.91 10.20
CA ARG A 102 -3.17 -19.74 10.77
C ARG A 102 -1.79 -19.47 10.16
N ALA A 103 -0.97 -20.49 10.01
CA ALA A 103 0.32 -20.36 9.33
C ALA A 103 0.16 -20.16 7.82
N ALA A 104 -0.81 -20.84 7.20
CA ALA A 104 -1.04 -20.78 5.76
C ALA A 104 -1.51 -19.38 5.29
N VAL A 105 -2.32 -18.68 6.08
CA VAL A 105 -2.77 -17.32 5.72
C VAL A 105 -1.60 -16.34 5.70
N VAL A 106 -0.63 -16.50 6.59
CA VAL A 106 0.60 -15.70 6.57
C VAL A 106 1.42 -16.00 5.32
N GLN A 107 1.54 -17.26 4.94
CA GLN A 107 2.23 -17.65 3.70
C GLN A 107 1.56 -17.04 2.47
N ALA A 108 0.24 -17.05 2.41
CA ALA A 108 -0.51 -16.39 1.33
C ALA A 108 -0.25 -14.89 1.28
N ALA A 109 -0.23 -14.23 2.43
CA ALA A 109 0.05 -12.79 2.54
C ALA A 109 1.45 -12.40 2.03
N GLN A 110 2.42 -13.31 2.13
CA GLN A 110 3.79 -13.10 1.61
C GLN A 110 3.84 -12.98 0.07
N LEU A 111 2.81 -13.39 -0.64
CA LEU A 111 2.75 -13.32 -2.10
C LEU A 111 2.42 -11.93 -2.64
N CYS A 112 2.26 -10.95 -1.77
CA CYS A 112 1.92 -9.58 -2.13
C CYS A 112 2.79 -9.03 -3.25
N MET A 113 2.14 -8.58 -4.34
CA MET A 113 2.82 -8.07 -5.53
C MET A 113 3.63 -6.80 -5.25
N VAL A 114 3.11 -5.90 -4.40
CA VAL A 114 3.82 -4.69 -3.98
C VAL A 114 5.10 -5.07 -3.23
N LYS A 115 5.00 -6.00 -2.27
CA LYS A 115 6.15 -6.49 -1.49
C LYS A 115 7.22 -7.11 -2.40
N LYS A 116 6.81 -7.91 -3.38
CA LYS A 116 7.74 -8.51 -4.36
C LYS A 116 8.52 -7.46 -5.14
N HIS A 117 7.90 -6.33 -5.49
CA HIS A 117 8.56 -5.23 -6.18
C HIS A 117 9.50 -4.42 -5.28
N LEU A 118 9.27 -4.43 -3.96
CA LEU A 118 10.22 -3.85 -3.00
C LEU A 118 11.44 -4.75 -2.79
N GLU A 119 11.26 -6.05 -2.83
CA GLU A 119 12.35 -7.04 -2.71
C GLU A 119 13.16 -7.16 -4.01
N ASN A 120 12.51 -6.96 -5.15
CA ASN A 120 13.10 -7.01 -6.50
C ASN A 120 12.73 -5.72 -7.24
N PRO A 121 13.34 -4.58 -6.86
CA PRO A 121 12.89 -3.29 -7.36
C PRO A 121 13.16 -3.12 -8.86
N PRO A 122 12.28 -2.38 -9.56
CA PRO A 122 12.52 -2.04 -10.96
C PRO A 122 13.65 -1.03 -11.08
N LYS A 123 14.22 -0.93 -12.27
CA LYS A 123 15.15 0.16 -12.60
C LYS A 123 14.38 1.43 -12.92
N PHE A 124 14.94 2.58 -12.51
CA PHE A 124 14.34 3.89 -12.75
C PHE A 124 15.14 4.66 -13.80
N ASN A 125 14.45 5.32 -14.71
CA ASN A 125 15.05 6.22 -15.66
C ASN A 125 14.19 7.48 -15.74
N LEU A 126 14.76 8.64 -15.42
CA LEU A 126 14.08 9.93 -15.47
C LEU A 126 14.77 10.78 -16.52
N PHE A 127 13.99 11.33 -17.43
CA PHE A 127 14.49 12.16 -18.52
C PHE A 127 13.46 13.21 -18.89
N THR A 128 13.87 14.17 -19.72
CA THR A 128 12.98 15.22 -20.21
C THR A 128 12.82 15.13 -21.72
N THR A 129 11.67 15.58 -22.20
CA THR A 129 11.42 15.84 -23.63
C THR A 129 10.87 17.25 -23.79
N ILE A 130 11.12 17.85 -24.95
CA ILE A 130 10.56 19.15 -25.32
C ILE A 130 9.64 18.94 -26.51
N ARG A 131 8.43 19.51 -26.41
CA ARG A 131 7.45 19.51 -27.52
C ARG A 131 7.28 20.88 -28.11
#